data_75264a729efeeb8f413f7285b2290b94
#
_entry.id   75264a729efeeb8f413f7285b2290b94
#
_cell.length_a   1.000
_cell.length_b   1.000
_cell.length_c   1.000
_cell.angle_alpha   90.00
_cell.angle_beta   90.00
_cell.angle_gamma   90.00
#
_symmetry.space_group_name_H-M   'P 1'
#
loop_
_entity.id
_entity.type
_entity.pdbx_description
1 polymer ?
#
loop_
_entity_poly.entity_id
_entity_poly.type
_entity_poly.pdbx_seq_one_letter_code
_entity_poly.pdbx_strand_id
1 'polypeptide(L)'
;LAIHGINTVEHLHQAIRNGGCIDILRNLQKANLIGSIGFSTHGKSSLIEKAISTNLFDYVNLHWYYINQENTKVINLANKYDLGVFIISPTDKGGHLHTPSNKMLELCRPLHPIVFNDLFCLRNKNVHTLSVGIAKEADFKLHLEAVSLLSESEKYIPKIINRLRQESINVLGLEWYQNWDRNLPSWEYTPGNINIPVLLWLSNLIDWLDMEGFARARYQLLGNGSHWFPGSNANLLDVDVSEGQLLTVLEGHINPKKVINKLRTLKEKFGDKVAKRLSKK
;
A
#
# COMPACT_ATOMS: atom_id res chain seq x y z
N LEU A 1 15.15 -8.15 -15.85
CA LEU A 1 14.63 -6.84 -16.26
C LEU A 1 13.13 -6.73 -15.95
N ALA A 2 12.61 -5.56 -15.53
CA ALA A 2 11.20 -5.36 -15.24
C ALA A 2 10.55 -4.32 -16.16
N ILE A 3 9.33 -4.61 -16.61
CA ILE A 3 8.45 -3.60 -17.21
C ILE A 3 7.95 -2.71 -16.07
N HIS A 4 8.25 -1.40 -16.14
CA HIS A 4 7.87 -0.47 -15.10
C HIS A 4 6.42 0.00 -15.24
N GLY A 5 5.63 -0.18 -14.17
CA GLY A 5 4.34 0.48 -14.02
C GLY A 5 3.19 -0.15 -14.81
N ILE A 6 3.00 -1.47 -14.77
CA ILE A 6 1.74 -2.08 -15.25
C ILE A 6 0.64 -1.77 -14.23
N ASN A 7 -0.02 -0.62 -14.37
CA ASN A 7 -0.97 -0.07 -13.39
C ASN A 7 -2.42 -0.09 -13.87
N THR A 8 -2.66 -0.37 -15.16
CA THR A 8 -3.98 -0.43 -15.78
C THR A 8 -4.08 -1.65 -16.69
N VAL A 9 -5.31 -2.05 -17.02
CA VAL A 9 -5.55 -3.14 -18.00
C VAL A 9 -4.94 -2.80 -19.36
N GLU A 10 -4.96 -1.54 -19.76
CA GLU A 10 -4.36 -1.07 -20.99
C GLU A 10 -2.83 -1.23 -20.98
N HIS A 11 -2.16 -0.87 -19.87
CA HIS A 11 -0.71 -1.11 -19.74
C HIS A 11 -0.37 -2.59 -19.85
N LEU A 12 -1.17 -3.49 -19.24
CA LEU A 12 -0.99 -4.92 -19.37
C LEU A 12 -1.16 -5.36 -20.83
N HIS A 13 -2.24 -4.93 -21.49
CA HIS A 13 -2.51 -5.26 -22.89
C HIS A 13 -1.37 -4.81 -23.82
N GLN A 14 -0.88 -3.59 -23.66
CA GLN A 14 0.25 -3.07 -24.44
C GLN A 14 1.55 -3.86 -24.20
N ALA A 15 1.77 -4.30 -22.96
CA ALA A 15 2.96 -5.08 -22.62
C ALA A 15 2.97 -6.47 -23.28
N ILE A 16 1.80 -7.14 -23.35
CA ILE A 16 1.69 -8.56 -23.75
C ILE A 16 1.19 -8.77 -25.20
N ARG A 17 0.77 -7.71 -25.91
CA ARG A 17 0.32 -7.82 -27.31
C ARG A 17 1.47 -8.28 -28.22
N ASN A 18 1.16 -8.81 -29.39
CA ASN A 18 2.14 -9.13 -30.41
C ASN A 18 3.00 -7.91 -30.77
N GLY A 19 4.31 -8.06 -30.76
CA GLY A 19 5.27 -6.96 -30.91
C GLY A 19 5.36 -6.01 -29.72
N GLY A 20 4.79 -6.37 -28.58
CA GLY A 20 4.85 -5.61 -27.33
C GLY A 20 6.16 -5.82 -26.57
N CYS A 21 6.22 -5.25 -25.36
CA CYS A 21 7.42 -5.29 -24.52
C CYS A 21 7.87 -6.74 -24.23
N ILE A 22 6.93 -7.66 -23.98
CA ILE A 22 7.26 -9.07 -23.65
C ILE A 22 8.00 -9.74 -24.80
N ASP A 23 7.60 -9.54 -26.06
CA ASP A 23 8.27 -10.17 -27.20
C ASP A 23 9.72 -9.71 -27.32
N ILE A 24 9.98 -8.41 -27.10
CA ILE A 24 11.33 -7.84 -27.11
C ILE A 24 12.16 -8.44 -25.96
N LEU A 25 11.60 -8.50 -24.76
CA LEU A 25 12.27 -9.05 -23.58
C LEU A 25 12.58 -10.54 -23.73
N ARG A 26 11.68 -11.33 -24.34
CA ARG A 26 11.93 -12.75 -24.66
C ARG A 26 13.07 -12.92 -25.68
N ASN A 27 13.21 -12.01 -26.64
CA ASN A 27 14.36 -12.03 -27.55
C ASN A 27 15.68 -11.74 -26.83
N LEU A 28 15.69 -10.76 -25.90
CA LEU A 28 16.86 -10.48 -25.05
C LEU A 28 17.20 -11.66 -24.13
N GLN A 29 16.20 -12.35 -23.61
CA GLN A 29 16.40 -13.54 -22.79
C GLN A 29 16.99 -14.70 -23.61
N LYS A 30 16.49 -14.96 -24.82
CA LYS A 30 17.05 -15.96 -25.76
C LYS A 30 18.48 -15.64 -26.13
N ALA A 31 18.84 -14.36 -26.24
CA ALA A 31 20.20 -13.91 -26.49
C ALA A 31 21.10 -13.93 -25.21
N ASN A 32 20.63 -14.44 -24.08
CA ASN A 32 21.30 -14.45 -22.77
C ASN A 32 21.73 -13.06 -22.26
N LEU A 33 21.07 -11.99 -22.70
CA LEU A 33 21.33 -10.62 -22.23
C LEU A 33 20.60 -10.30 -20.93
N ILE A 34 19.49 -11.01 -20.64
CA ILE A 34 18.74 -10.92 -19.38
C ILE A 34 18.37 -12.32 -18.89
N GLY A 35 18.32 -12.50 -17.55
CA GLY A 35 17.92 -13.77 -16.96
C GLY A 35 16.41 -13.92 -16.79
N SER A 36 15.77 -12.90 -16.19
CA SER A 36 14.36 -12.95 -15.80
C SER A 36 13.59 -11.72 -16.24
N ILE A 37 12.28 -11.88 -16.48
CA ILE A 37 11.37 -10.83 -16.92
C ILE A 37 10.33 -10.61 -15.82
N GLY A 38 10.23 -9.40 -15.28
CA GLY A 38 9.25 -9.06 -14.28
C GLY A 38 8.46 -7.81 -14.63
N PHE A 39 7.63 -7.39 -13.69
CA PHE A 39 6.94 -6.10 -13.75
C PHE A 39 6.81 -5.45 -12.38
N SER A 40 6.68 -4.11 -12.37
CA SER A 40 6.30 -3.36 -11.18
C SER A 40 4.89 -2.81 -11.33
N THR A 41 4.18 -2.62 -10.21
CA THR A 41 2.80 -2.20 -10.24
C THR A 41 2.35 -1.42 -9.01
N HIS A 42 1.43 -0.47 -9.23
CA HIS A 42 0.58 0.19 -8.26
C HIS A 42 -0.91 -0.12 -8.52
N GLY A 43 -1.19 -1.04 -9.45
CA GLY A 43 -2.55 -1.39 -9.84
C GLY A 43 -3.31 -2.14 -8.76
N LYS A 44 -4.64 -2.23 -8.93
CA LYS A 44 -5.52 -3.03 -8.06
C LYS A 44 -5.10 -4.51 -8.08
N SER A 45 -5.33 -5.22 -6.97
CA SER A 45 -5.01 -6.66 -6.85
C SER A 45 -5.57 -7.49 -8.01
N SER A 46 -6.78 -7.20 -8.48
CA SER A 46 -7.39 -7.91 -9.62
C SER A 46 -6.64 -7.75 -10.95
N LEU A 47 -5.97 -6.61 -11.16
CA LEU A 47 -5.09 -6.41 -12.32
C LEU A 47 -3.81 -7.24 -12.18
N ILE A 48 -3.25 -7.25 -10.97
CA ILE A 48 -2.01 -8.01 -10.70
C ILE A 48 -2.28 -9.51 -10.86
N GLU A 49 -3.42 -9.99 -10.38
CA GLU A 49 -3.87 -11.37 -10.59
C GLU A 49 -3.98 -11.71 -12.09
N LYS A 50 -4.56 -10.82 -12.89
CA LYS A 50 -4.61 -10.98 -14.36
C LYS A 50 -3.21 -11.06 -14.97
N ALA A 51 -2.30 -10.16 -14.57
CA ALA A 51 -0.93 -10.15 -15.09
C ALA A 51 -0.19 -11.46 -14.75
N ILE A 52 -0.28 -11.92 -13.51
CA ILE A 52 0.31 -13.20 -13.06
C ILE A 52 -0.27 -14.37 -13.86
N SER A 53 -1.59 -14.40 -14.06
CA SER A 53 -2.29 -15.49 -14.76
C SER A 53 -1.94 -15.57 -16.26
N THR A 54 -1.27 -14.57 -16.85
CA THR A 54 -0.73 -14.68 -18.21
C THR A 54 0.42 -15.67 -18.32
N ASN A 55 1.08 -15.99 -17.20
CA ASN A 55 2.27 -16.83 -17.13
C ASN A 55 3.45 -16.32 -18.02
N LEU A 56 3.51 -14.99 -18.20
CA LEU A 56 4.53 -14.34 -19.04
C LEU A 56 5.65 -13.68 -18.23
N PHE A 57 5.53 -13.63 -16.91
CA PHE A 57 6.45 -12.97 -16.01
C PHE A 57 7.10 -13.96 -15.06
N ASP A 58 8.34 -13.71 -14.69
CA ASP A 58 9.11 -14.53 -13.74
C ASP A 58 9.08 -13.93 -12.32
N TYR A 59 8.75 -12.62 -12.18
CA TYR A 59 8.62 -11.96 -10.88
C TYR A 59 7.75 -10.70 -10.95
N VAL A 60 7.28 -10.27 -9.78
CA VAL A 60 6.50 -9.05 -9.60
C VAL A 60 7.06 -8.18 -8.47
N ASN A 61 7.12 -6.86 -8.71
CA ASN A 61 7.39 -5.85 -7.69
C ASN A 61 6.07 -5.21 -7.27
N LEU A 62 5.68 -5.37 -6.00
CA LEU A 62 4.39 -4.90 -5.47
C LEU A 62 4.50 -4.34 -4.05
N HIS A 63 3.40 -3.77 -3.56
CA HIS A 63 3.28 -3.23 -2.22
C HIS A 63 2.61 -4.25 -1.29
N TRP A 64 3.27 -4.54 -0.16
CA TRP A 64 2.71 -5.34 0.91
C TRP A 64 3.50 -5.09 2.20
N TYR A 65 2.83 -4.56 3.23
CA TYR A 65 3.42 -4.13 4.49
C TYR A 65 2.47 -4.42 5.62
N TYR A 66 2.92 -4.31 6.87
CA TYR A 66 2.04 -4.51 8.01
C TYR A 66 0.77 -3.64 7.95
N ILE A 67 0.92 -2.36 7.61
CA ILE A 67 -0.20 -1.41 7.54
C ILE A 67 -1.04 -1.50 6.24
N ASN A 68 -0.57 -2.23 5.25
CA ASN A 68 -1.27 -2.43 3.97
C ASN A 68 -1.02 -3.86 3.47
N GLN A 69 -2.02 -4.72 3.64
CA GLN A 69 -1.97 -6.14 3.30
C GLN A 69 -2.92 -6.52 2.14
N GLU A 70 -3.34 -5.55 1.35
CA GLU A 70 -4.30 -5.74 0.25
C GLU A 70 -3.84 -6.84 -0.73
N ASN A 71 -2.54 -6.92 -1.01
CA ASN A 71 -1.96 -7.88 -1.96
C ASN A 71 -1.66 -9.27 -1.36
N THR A 72 -2.19 -9.63 -0.19
CA THR A 72 -1.96 -10.96 0.40
C THR A 72 -2.38 -12.09 -0.53
N LYS A 73 -3.54 -11.98 -1.18
CA LYS A 73 -4.03 -12.99 -2.14
C LYS A 73 -3.15 -13.07 -3.38
N VAL A 74 -2.66 -11.93 -3.84
CA VAL A 74 -1.74 -11.81 -5.00
C VAL A 74 -0.43 -12.52 -4.73
N ILE A 75 0.16 -12.34 -3.53
CA ILE A 75 1.40 -13.04 -3.12
C ILE A 75 1.19 -14.56 -3.12
N ASN A 76 0.05 -15.03 -2.62
CA ASN A 76 -0.29 -16.46 -2.64
C ASN A 76 -0.51 -16.98 -4.06
N LEU A 77 -1.08 -16.16 -4.95
CA LEU A 77 -1.23 -16.51 -6.36
C LEU A 77 0.13 -16.56 -7.07
N ALA A 78 1.00 -15.59 -6.83
CA ALA A 78 2.36 -15.57 -7.38
C ALA A 78 3.11 -16.86 -7.07
N ASN A 79 3.03 -17.34 -5.82
CA ASN A 79 3.62 -18.62 -5.44
C ASN A 79 3.05 -19.83 -6.23
N LYS A 80 1.75 -19.83 -6.56
CA LYS A 80 1.15 -20.91 -7.38
C LYS A 80 1.67 -20.92 -8.81
N TYR A 81 2.09 -19.78 -9.32
CA TYR A 81 2.66 -19.61 -10.66
C TYR A 81 4.20 -19.58 -10.67
N ASP A 82 4.83 -19.92 -9.54
CA ASP A 82 6.29 -19.91 -9.35
C ASP A 82 6.93 -18.53 -9.67
N LEU A 83 6.22 -17.44 -9.36
CA LEU A 83 6.75 -16.08 -9.55
C LEU A 83 7.49 -15.59 -8.31
N GLY A 84 8.64 -14.97 -8.53
CA GLY A 84 9.32 -14.19 -7.50
C GLY A 84 8.51 -12.97 -7.06
N VAL A 85 8.45 -12.72 -5.76
CA VAL A 85 7.76 -11.54 -5.18
C VAL A 85 8.77 -10.63 -4.52
N PHE A 86 8.82 -9.37 -4.98
CA PHE A 86 9.66 -8.30 -4.46
C PHE A 86 8.77 -7.22 -3.86
N ILE A 87 8.94 -6.94 -2.56
CA ILE A 87 8.21 -5.86 -1.89
C ILE A 87 9.00 -4.57 -2.06
N ILE A 88 8.38 -3.56 -2.67
CA ILE A 88 9.02 -2.28 -2.97
C ILE A 88 8.68 -1.21 -1.94
N SER A 89 9.71 -0.40 -1.59
CA SER A 89 9.59 0.75 -0.68
C SER A 89 8.97 0.43 0.69
N PRO A 90 9.35 -0.67 1.37
CA PRO A 90 8.73 -1.05 2.63
C PRO A 90 8.88 -0.01 3.73
N THR A 91 9.93 0.79 3.69
CA THR A 91 10.21 1.82 4.70
C THR A 91 9.36 3.06 4.50
N ASP A 92 9.33 3.64 3.29
CA ASP A 92 8.56 4.86 3.00
C ASP A 92 7.06 4.55 2.94
N LYS A 93 6.66 3.59 2.11
CA LYS A 93 5.26 3.26 1.88
C LYS A 93 4.67 2.38 2.98
N GLY A 94 5.50 1.73 3.76
CA GLY A 94 5.12 1.00 4.99
C GLY A 94 4.85 1.90 6.18
N GLY A 95 4.90 3.25 6.02
CA GLY A 95 4.50 4.17 7.08
C GLY A 95 5.48 5.31 7.40
N HIS A 96 6.34 5.73 6.45
CA HIS A 96 7.41 6.70 6.69
C HIS A 96 8.32 6.27 7.86
N LEU A 97 8.70 4.98 7.88
CA LEU A 97 9.40 4.36 9.01
C LEU A 97 10.82 4.89 9.26
N HIS A 98 11.33 5.79 8.41
CA HIS A 98 12.52 6.59 8.68
C HIS A 98 12.32 7.62 9.81
N THR A 99 11.07 8.08 9.97
CA THR A 99 10.63 9.02 11.00
C THR A 99 9.34 8.51 11.63
N PRO A 100 9.41 7.36 12.34
CA PRO A 100 8.21 6.74 12.89
C PRO A 100 7.62 7.59 14.02
N SER A 101 6.32 7.47 14.26
CA SER A 101 5.68 8.08 15.44
C SER A 101 6.21 7.46 16.74
N ASN A 102 6.13 8.19 17.84
CA ASN A 102 6.47 7.64 19.16
C ASN A 102 5.61 6.42 19.50
N LYS A 103 4.35 6.43 19.11
CA LYS A 103 3.42 5.32 19.27
C LYS A 103 3.90 4.06 18.54
N MET A 104 4.36 4.23 17.30
CA MET A 104 4.91 3.14 16.49
C MET A 104 6.19 2.57 17.12
N LEU A 105 7.10 3.46 17.60
CA LEU A 105 8.31 3.05 18.31
C LEU A 105 8.00 2.24 19.56
N GLU A 106 6.99 2.65 20.33
CA GLU A 106 6.58 1.96 21.56
C GLU A 106 5.98 0.58 21.26
N LEU A 107 5.03 0.52 20.32
CA LEU A 107 4.31 -0.70 20.00
C LEU A 107 5.20 -1.76 19.31
N CYS A 108 6.24 -1.34 18.60
CA CYS A 108 7.18 -2.26 17.94
C CYS A 108 8.28 -2.79 18.86
N ARG A 109 8.44 -2.28 20.10
CA ARG A 109 9.49 -2.76 21.01
C ARG A 109 9.51 -4.28 21.14
N PRO A 110 10.69 -4.92 21.20
CA PRO A 110 12.02 -4.32 21.30
C PRO A 110 12.63 -3.89 19.95
N LEU A 111 11.94 -4.10 18.82
CA LEU A 111 12.44 -3.81 17.49
C LEU A 111 12.17 -2.36 17.08
N HIS A 112 13.04 -1.82 16.24
CA HIS A 112 12.72 -0.60 15.50
C HIS A 112 11.61 -0.88 14.46
N PRO A 113 10.68 0.06 14.15
CA PRO A 113 9.61 -0.15 13.17
C PRO A 113 10.09 -0.60 11.78
N ILE A 114 11.25 -0.16 11.31
CA ILE A 114 11.87 -0.67 10.07
C ILE A 114 12.14 -2.16 10.19
N VAL A 115 12.84 -2.58 11.26
CA VAL A 115 13.18 -3.98 11.51
C VAL A 115 11.92 -4.84 11.61
N PHE A 116 10.93 -4.37 12.36
CA PHE A 116 9.63 -5.04 12.47
C PHE A 116 8.97 -5.25 11.11
N ASN A 117 8.86 -4.19 10.29
CA ASN A 117 8.16 -4.26 9.01
C ASN A 117 8.91 -5.12 7.98
N ASP A 118 10.24 -5.06 7.95
CA ASP A 118 11.06 -5.92 7.10
C ASP A 118 10.89 -7.40 7.48
N LEU A 119 10.97 -7.72 8.78
CA LEU A 119 10.72 -9.07 9.28
C LEU A 119 9.29 -9.54 9.02
N PHE A 120 8.31 -8.64 9.18
CA PHE A 120 6.92 -8.95 8.83
C PHE A 120 6.80 -9.39 7.37
N CYS A 121 7.46 -8.68 6.46
CA CYS A 121 7.45 -9.03 5.04
C CYS A 121 8.22 -10.33 4.75
N LEU A 122 9.48 -10.42 5.22
CA LEU A 122 10.38 -11.52 4.89
C LEU A 122 10.00 -12.86 5.52
N ARG A 123 9.30 -12.87 6.66
CA ARG A 123 8.79 -14.13 7.25
C ARG A 123 7.73 -14.83 6.41
N ASN A 124 7.10 -14.11 5.46
CA ASN A 124 6.23 -14.73 4.49
C ASN A 124 7.09 -15.45 3.44
N LYS A 125 7.08 -16.79 3.47
CA LYS A 125 7.90 -17.63 2.58
C LYS A 125 7.68 -17.38 1.07
N ASN A 126 6.59 -16.72 0.70
CA ASN A 126 6.28 -16.36 -0.67
C ASN A 126 6.83 -14.96 -1.05
N VAL A 127 7.48 -14.25 -0.12
CA VAL A 127 8.20 -12.99 -0.37
C VAL A 127 9.68 -13.29 -0.46
N HIS A 128 10.31 -12.94 -1.56
CA HIS A 128 11.70 -13.33 -1.86
C HIS A 128 12.71 -12.24 -1.48
N THR A 129 12.33 -10.97 -1.59
CA THR A 129 13.21 -9.84 -1.27
C THR A 129 12.46 -8.54 -1.06
N LEU A 130 13.16 -7.58 -0.47
CA LEU A 130 12.70 -6.21 -0.25
C LEU A 130 13.57 -5.24 -1.06
N SER A 131 12.94 -4.32 -1.79
CA SER A 131 13.62 -3.17 -2.41
C SER A 131 13.49 -1.99 -1.47
N VAL A 132 14.45 -1.83 -0.59
CA VAL A 132 14.44 -0.83 0.48
C VAL A 132 14.93 0.53 0.00
N GLY A 133 14.36 1.61 0.55
CA GLY A 133 14.85 2.96 0.40
C GLY A 133 15.60 3.38 1.67
N ILE A 134 16.77 3.99 1.51
CA ILE A 134 17.62 4.45 2.60
C ILE A 134 17.68 5.97 2.57
N ALA A 135 17.30 6.63 3.65
CA ALA A 135 17.38 8.09 3.79
C ALA A 135 18.71 8.53 4.41
N LYS A 136 19.30 7.71 5.29
CA LYS A 136 20.57 7.95 5.96
C LYS A 136 21.31 6.63 6.21
N GLU A 137 22.62 6.69 6.42
CA GLU A 137 23.46 5.50 6.65
C GLU A 137 22.95 4.59 7.78
N ALA A 138 22.42 5.18 8.85
CA ALA A 138 21.88 4.42 9.98
C ALA A 138 20.70 3.51 9.60
N ASP A 139 19.93 3.85 8.55
CA ASP A 139 18.81 3.04 8.11
C ASP A 139 19.28 1.71 7.52
N PHE A 140 20.46 1.70 6.87
CA PHE A 140 21.05 0.46 6.34
C PHE A 140 21.33 -0.56 7.43
N LYS A 141 21.79 -0.12 8.60
CA LYS A 141 22.03 -0.99 9.76
C LYS A 141 20.76 -1.66 10.24
N LEU A 142 19.62 -0.96 10.21
CA LEU A 142 18.31 -1.51 10.59
C LEU A 142 17.84 -2.61 9.62
N HIS A 143 18.08 -2.44 8.33
CA HIS A 143 17.76 -3.49 7.34
C HIS A 143 18.67 -4.72 7.52
N LEU A 144 19.96 -4.54 7.82
CA LEU A 144 20.87 -5.65 8.16
C LEU A 144 20.46 -6.36 9.46
N GLU A 145 20.01 -5.60 10.47
CA GLU A 145 19.47 -6.18 11.72
C GLU A 145 18.26 -7.07 11.41
N ALA A 146 17.33 -6.61 10.56
CA ALA A 146 16.19 -7.43 10.16
C ALA A 146 16.62 -8.76 9.53
N VAL A 147 17.61 -8.74 8.62
CA VAL A 147 18.13 -9.95 8.01
C VAL A 147 18.77 -10.88 9.06
N SER A 148 19.54 -10.32 9.99
CA SER A 148 20.19 -11.12 11.05
C SER A 148 19.19 -11.78 12.00
N LEU A 149 18.04 -11.15 12.23
CA LEU A 149 16.97 -11.65 13.10
C LEU A 149 15.94 -12.54 12.41
N LEU A 150 16.07 -12.78 11.10
CA LEU A 150 15.03 -13.46 10.32
C LEU A 150 14.73 -14.88 10.85
N SER A 151 15.75 -15.65 11.20
CA SER A 151 15.59 -16.99 11.80
C SER A 151 14.92 -16.97 13.18
N GLU A 152 14.96 -15.83 13.87
CA GLU A 152 14.37 -15.62 15.18
C GLU A 152 13.06 -14.82 15.16
N SER A 153 12.56 -14.48 13.97
CA SER A 153 11.40 -13.61 13.78
C SER A 153 10.16 -14.06 14.57
N GLU A 154 9.97 -15.36 14.76
CA GLU A 154 8.86 -15.92 15.55
C GLU A 154 8.91 -15.55 17.05
N LYS A 155 10.07 -15.15 17.58
CA LYS A 155 10.18 -14.67 18.97
C LYS A 155 9.54 -13.29 19.16
N TYR A 156 9.57 -12.45 18.13
CA TYR A 156 9.21 -11.04 18.18
C TYR A 156 7.91 -10.73 17.47
N ILE A 157 7.76 -11.15 16.22
CA ILE A 157 6.70 -10.67 15.32
C ILE A 157 5.29 -10.98 15.84
N PRO A 158 4.95 -12.19 16.32
CA PRO A 158 3.61 -12.47 16.82
C PRO A 158 3.22 -11.58 18.01
N LYS A 159 4.17 -11.30 18.92
CA LYS A 159 3.93 -10.45 20.10
C LYS A 159 3.69 -8.98 19.71
N ILE A 160 4.47 -8.48 18.75
CA ILE A 160 4.32 -7.12 18.24
C ILE A 160 2.99 -6.97 17.48
N ILE A 161 2.66 -7.91 16.60
CA ILE A 161 1.37 -7.92 15.88
C ILE A 161 0.20 -7.94 16.88
N ASN A 162 0.28 -8.75 17.94
CA ASN A 162 -0.79 -8.78 18.93
C ASN A 162 -0.95 -7.43 19.66
N ARG A 163 0.14 -6.76 20.05
CA ARG A 163 0.07 -5.41 20.65
C ARG A 163 -0.54 -4.38 19.70
N LEU A 164 -0.08 -4.35 18.45
CA LEU A 164 -0.59 -3.47 17.41
C LEU A 164 -2.10 -3.71 17.19
N ARG A 165 -2.52 -4.97 17.15
CA ARG A 165 -3.93 -5.34 17.03
C ARG A 165 -4.75 -4.89 18.24
N GLN A 166 -4.27 -5.15 19.46
CA GLN A 166 -4.99 -4.74 20.68
C GLN A 166 -5.13 -3.22 20.72
N GLU A 167 -4.07 -2.48 20.40
CA GLU A 167 -4.12 -1.02 20.37
C GLU A 167 -5.10 -0.50 19.32
N SER A 168 -5.12 -1.09 18.13
CA SER A 168 -6.09 -0.70 17.10
C SER A 168 -7.54 -0.96 17.54
N ILE A 169 -7.80 -2.08 18.23
CA ILE A 169 -9.14 -2.38 18.79
C ILE A 169 -9.48 -1.41 19.91
N ASN A 170 -8.55 -1.11 20.82
CA ASN A 170 -8.76 -0.18 21.93
C ASN A 170 -9.12 1.23 21.44
N VAL A 171 -8.43 1.72 20.43
CA VAL A 171 -8.61 3.09 19.90
C VAL A 171 -9.80 3.19 18.96
N LEU A 172 -9.94 2.25 18.04
CA LEU A 172 -10.97 2.31 16.99
C LEU A 172 -12.32 1.74 17.45
N GLY A 173 -12.30 0.86 18.44
CA GLY A 173 -13.43 0.01 18.84
C GLY A 173 -13.54 -1.25 17.96
N LEU A 174 -13.92 -2.37 18.58
CA LEU A 174 -13.93 -3.68 17.92
C LEU A 174 -14.81 -3.71 16.67
N GLU A 175 -16.01 -3.15 16.75
CA GLU A 175 -16.94 -3.13 15.61
C GLU A 175 -16.36 -2.39 14.41
N TRP A 176 -15.80 -1.19 14.63
CA TRP A 176 -15.15 -0.41 13.58
C TRP A 176 -13.89 -1.11 13.04
N TYR A 177 -13.03 -1.62 13.93
CA TYR A 177 -11.84 -2.37 13.54
C TYR A 177 -12.14 -3.54 12.59
N GLN A 178 -13.25 -4.25 12.81
CA GLN A 178 -13.62 -5.42 12.01
C GLN A 178 -14.36 -5.12 10.71
N ASN A 179 -14.93 -3.91 10.57
CA ASN A 179 -15.91 -3.66 9.51
C ASN A 179 -15.74 -2.31 8.79
N TRP A 180 -14.73 -1.51 9.11
CA TRP A 180 -14.57 -0.16 8.57
C TRP A 180 -14.44 -0.11 7.05
N ASP A 181 -13.95 -1.17 6.42
CA ASP A 181 -13.71 -1.29 4.98
C ASP A 181 -14.82 -2.05 4.22
N ARG A 182 -15.81 -2.60 4.96
CA ARG A 182 -16.88 -3.38 4.33
C ARG A 182 -17.90 -2.48 3.66
N ASN A 183 -18.36 -2.92 2.47
CA ASN A 183 -19.39 -2.23 1.69
C ASN A 183 -19.03 -0.78 1.35
N LEU A 184 -17.74 -0.44 1.26
CA LEU A 184 -17.32 0.83 0.73
C LEU A 184 -17.37 0.81 -0.80
N PRO A 185 -17.89 1.88 -1.43
CA PRO A 185 -17.88 2.02 -2.88
C PRO A 185 -16.45 2.20 -3.40
N SER A 186 -16.16 1.65 -4.58
CA SER A 186 -14.94 2.01 -5.30
C SER A 186 -15.01 3.48 -5.72
N TRP A 187 -13.86 4.16 -5.69
CA TRP A 187 -13.76 5.60 -5.92
C TRP A 187 -14.40 6.06 -7.26
N GLU A 188 -14.41 5.21 -8.28
CA GLU A 188 -15.03 5.48 -9.58
C GLU A 188 -16.55 5.70 -9.49
N TYR A 189 -17.18 5.16 -8.43
CA TYR A 189 -18.62 5.25 -8.21
C TYR A 189 -19.00 6.22 -7.08
N THR A 190 -18.04 6.98 -6.56
CA THR A 190 -18.29 7.99 -5.52
C THR A 190 -18.48 9.39 -6.13
N PRO A 191 -19.34 10.22 -5.56
CA PRO A 191 -19.44 11.63 -5.94
C PRO A 191 -18.07 12.32 -5.88
N GLY A 192 -17.72 13.07 -6.92
CA GLY A 192 -16.41 13.71 -7.04
C GLY A 192 -15.21 12.75 -7.12
N ASN A 193 -15.45 11.46 -7.38
CA ASN A 193 -14.44 10.41 -7.38
C ASN A 193 -13.62 10.35 -6.08
N ILE A 194 -14.22 10.70 -4.94
CA ILE A 194 -13.55 10.70 -3.63
C ILE A 194 -13.16 9.26 -3.26
N ASN A 195 -11.88 9.02 -2.99
CA ASN A 195 -11.39 7.69 -2.62
C ASN A 195 -11.62 7.42 -1.12
N ILE A 196 -12.88 7.09 -0.78
CA ILE A 196 -13.31 6.84 0.60
C ILE A 196 -12.48 5.74 1.28
N PRO A 197 -12.24 4.55 0.66
CA PRO A 197 -11.43 3.50 1.29
C PRO A 197 -10.04 3.97 1.72
N VAL A 198 -9.31 4.65 0.84
CA VAL A 198 -7.97 5.17 1.15
C VAL A 198 -8.04 6.22 2.25
N LEU A 199 -8.99 7.14 2.20
CA LEU A 199 -9.14 8.19 3.20
C LEU A 199 -9.45 7.62 4.59
N LEU A 200 -10.33 6.63 4.68
CA LEU A 200 -10.62 5.94 5.95
C LEU A 200 -9.41 5.19 6.49
N TRP A 201 -8.67 4.50 5.62
CA TRP A 201 -7.42 3.84 6.00
C TRP A 201 -6.43 4.86 6.59
N LEU A 202 -6.21 6.00 5.93
CA LEU A 202 -5.35 7.07 6.44
C LEU A 202 -5.85 7.63 7.78
N SER A 203 -7.16 7.89 7.90
CA SER A 203 -7.75 8.36 9.16
C SER A 203 -7.54 7.35 10.30
N ASN A 204 -7.74 6.07 10.05
CA ASN A 204 -7.52 5.04 11.05
C ASN A 204 -6.03 5.00 11.48
N LEU A 205 -5.07 5.10 10.54
CA LEU A 205 -3.63 5.13 10.86
C LEU A 205 -3.24 6.34 11.72
N ILE A 206 -3.90 7.49 11.53
CA ILE A 206 -3.72 8.65 12.42
C ILE A 206 -4.21 8.30 13.82
N ASP A 207 -5.42 7.78 13.92
CA ASP A 207 -6.08 7.60 15.21
C ASP A 207 -5.31 6.62 16.12
N TRP A 208 -4.81 5.50 15.57
CA TRP A 208 -4.23 4.45 16.43
C TRP A 208 -2.70 4.32 16.36
N LEU A 209 -2.04 4.95 15.37
CA LEU A 209 -0.57 4.93 15.24
C LEU A 209 0.06 6.32 15.22
N ASP A 210 -0.71 7.39 15.37
CA ASP A 210 -0.23 8.78 15.28
C ASP A 210 0.54 9.08 13.97
N MET A 211 0.13 8.44 12.85
CA MET A 211 0.84 8.53 11.57
C MET A 211 0.40 9.74 10.73
N GLU A 212 0.25 10.92 11.35
CA GLU A 212 -0.24 12.12 10.68
C GLU A 212 0.64 12.56 9.49
N GLY A 213 1.96 12.51 9.64
CA GLY A 213 2.89 12.89 8.57
C GLY A 213 2.76 12.00 7.33
N PHE A 214 2.65 10.68 7.53
CA PHE A 214 2.40 9.72 6.47
C PHE A 214 1.03 9.97 5.80
N ALA A 215 -0.02 10.11 6.60
CA ALA A 215 -1.37 10.33 6.12
C ALA A 215 -1.49 11.62 5.31
N ARG A 216 -0.88 12.72 5.78
CA ARG A 216 -0.81 14.01 5.06
C ARG A 216 -0.17 13.85 3.68
N ALA A 217 0.99 13.20 3.61
CA ALA A 217 1.69 12.99 2.35
C ALA A 217 0.85 12.17 1.34
N ARG A 218 0.12 11.15 1.82
CA ARG A 218 -0.73 10.31 0.97
C ARG A 218 -2.05 10.99 0.59
N TYR A 219 -2.67 11.73 1.50
CA TYR A 219 -3.83 12.57 1.21
C TYR A 219 -3.57 13.55 0.06
N GLN A 220 -2.38 14.14 0.04
CA GLN A 220 -1.99 15.09 -0.99
C GLN A 220 -1.69 14.45 -2.36
N LEU A 221 -1.51 13.13 -2.45
CA LEU A 221 -1.39 12.40 -3.72
C LEU A 221 -2.74 12.18 -4.40
N LEU A 222 -3.82 12.13 -3.63
CA LEU A 222 -5.18 11.99 -4.16
C LEU A 222 -5.56 13.22 -4.99
N GLY A 223 -6.13 13.00 -6.18
CA GLY A 223 -6.44 14.05 -7.13
C GLY A 223 -5.27 14.49 -8.03
N ASN A 224 -4.07 13.91 -7.86
CA ASN A 224 -2.87 14.27 -8.64
C ASN A 224 -2.43 13.19 -9.64
N GLY A 225 -3.34 12.31 -10.07
CA GLY A 225 -3.07 11.27 -11.06
C GLY A 225 -2.11 10.17 -10.58
N SER A 226 -2.04 9.93 -9.28
CA SER A 226 -1.29 8.80 -8.72
C SER A 226 -2.00 7.48 -9.02
N HIS A 227 -1.27 6.49 -9.53
CA HIS A 227 -1.81 5.15 -9.72
C HIS A 227 -1.94 4.38 -8.40
N TRP A 228 -1.12 4.69 -7.39
CA TRP A 228 -1.21 4.05 -6.08
C TRP A 228 -2.40 4.57 -5.27
N PHE A 229 -2.67 5.89 -5.36
CA PHE A 229 -3.84 6.52 -4.75
C PHE A 229 -4.66 7.24 -5.83
N PRO A 230 -5.44 6.49 -6.63
CA PRO A 230 -6.32 7.07 -7.64
C PRO A 230 -7.50 7.79 -6.99
N GLY A 231 -8.20 8.58 -7.77
CA GLY A 231 -9.36 9.34 -7.31
C GLY A 231 -8.99 10.62 -6.56
N SER A 232 -9.98 11.25 -5.96
CA SER A 232 -9.87 12.55 -5.28
C SER A 232 -9.76 12.38 -3.76
N ASN A 233 -9.19 13.40 -3.11
CA ASN A 233 -9.24 13.54 -1.66
C ASN A 233 -10.58 14.16 -1.19
N ALA A 234 -10.71 14.45 0.11
CA ALA A 234 -11.93 14.96 0.69
C ALA A 234 -12.18 16.48 0.47
N ASN A 235 -11.33 17.20 -0.28
CA ASN A 235 -11.46 18.64 -0.45
C ASN A 235 -12.78 19.05 -1.13
N LEU A 236 -13.35 18.16 -1.96
CA LEU A 236 -14.63 18.38 -2.63
C LEU A 236 -15.85 18.27 -1.71
N LEU A 237 -15.71 17.63 -0.54
CA LEU A 237 -16.81 17.50 0.42
C LEU A 237 -17.24 18.87 0.95
N ASP A 238 -18.55 19.09 1.02
CA ASP A 238 -19.18 20.34 1.42
C ASP A 238 -18.80 21.57 0.52
N VAL A 239 -18.32 21.30 -0.71
CA VAL A 239 -18.09 22.28 -1.78
C VAL A 239 -18.86 21.82 -3.03
N ASP A 240 -18.37 20.80 -3.72
CA ASP A 240 -18.97 20.22 -4.92
C ASP A 240 -19.74 18.91 -4.62
N VAL A 241 -19.48 18.30 -3.47
CA VAL A 241 -20.08 17.03 -3.03
C VAL A 241 -20.79 17.24 -1.69
N SER A 242 -22.10 17.03 -1.69
CA SER A 242 -22.91 17.14 -0.47
C SER A 242 -22.86 15.88 0.40
N GLU A 243 -23.15 16.05 1.69
CA GLU A 243 -23.31 14.93 2.62
C GLU A 243 -24.38 13.94 2.15
N GLY A 244 -25.51 14.42 1.62
CA GLY A 244 -26.59 13.57 1.12
C GLY A 244 -26.16 12.64 0.00
N GLN A 245 -25.34 13.12 -0.94
CA GLN A 245 -24.79 12.30 -2.01
C GLN A 245 -23.87 11.19 -1.47
N LEU A 246 -23.04 11.50 -0.45
CA LEU A 246 -22.19 10.48 0.19
C LEU A 246 -23.01 9.47 1.01
N LEU A 247 -24.06 9.91 1.70
CA LEU A 247 -24.93 8.99 2.46
C LEU A 247 -25.58 7.96 1.51
N THR A 248 -26.01 8.38 0.32
CA THR A 248 -26.59 7.48 -0.68
C THR A 248 -25.61 6.36 -1.08
N VAL A 249 -24.35 6.68 -1.37
CA VAL A 249 -23.37 5.66 -1.80
C VAL A 249 -22.80 4.85 -0.63
N LEU A 250 -23.05 5.28 0.61
CA LEU A 250 -22.62 4.60 1.83
C LEU A 250 -23.77 3.87 2.54
N GLU A 251 -24.95 3.75 1.93
CA GLU A 251 -26.14 3.14 2.56
C GLU A 251 -25.88 1.74 3.13
N GLY A 252 -25.04 0.94 2.45
CA GLY A 252 -24.66 -0.40 2.92
C GLY A 252 -23.55 -0.46 3.98
N HIS A 253 -22.98 0.69 4.36
CA HIS A 253 -21.91 0.73 5.35
C HIS A 253 -22.45 0.75 6.78
N ILE A 254 -21.72 0.14 7.75
CA ILE A 254 -22.16 0.04 9.16
C ILE A 254 -22.36 1.40 9.84
N ASN A 255 -21.63 2.42 9.43
CA ASN A 255 -21.71 3.76 10.03
C ASN A 255 -21.38 4.87 9.02
N PRO A 256 -22.29 5.21 8.08
CA PRO A 256 -22.05 6.24 7.07
C PRO A 256 -21.68 7.61 7.64
N LYS A 257 -22.33 8.02 8.74
CA LYS A 257 -22.05 9.32 9.39
C LYS A 257 -20.63 9.39 9.96
N LYS A 258 -20.14 8.30 10.56
CA LYS A 258 -18.75 8.23 11.06
C LYS A 258 -17.76 8.31 9.90
N VAL A 259 -18.05 7.69 8.76
CA VAL A 259 -17.26 7.83 7.53
C VAL A 259 -17.13 9.30 7.15
N ILE A 260 -18.25 9.99 6.97
CA ILE A 260 -18.27 11.39 6.53
C ILE A 260 -17.54 12.31 7.53
N ASN A 261 -17.73 12.10 8.83
CA ASN A 261 -17.01 12.86 9.86
C ASN A 261 -15.49 12.66 9.76
N LYS A 262 -15.02 11.43 9.52
CA LYS A 262 -13.59 11.17 9.30
C LYS A 262 -13.06 11.87 8.05
N LEU A 263 -13.84 11.92 6.95
CA LEU A 263 -13.48 12.65 5.74
C LEU A 263 -13.36 14.17 6.01
N ARG A 264 -14.31 14.76 6.76
CA ARG A 264 -14.25 16.16 7.19
C ARG A 264 -13.02 16.46 8.02
N THR A 265 -12.73 15.62 9.00
CA THR A 265 -11.52 15.76 9.83
C THR A 265 -10.24 15.75 8.99
N LEU A 266 -10.15 14.88 7.99
CA LEU A 266 -8.99 14.86 7.07
C LEU A 266 -8.93 16.12 6.22
N LYS A 267 -10.08 16.60 5.70
CA LYS A 267 -10.16 17.87 4.95
C LYS A 267 -9.69 19.04 5.81
N GLU A 268 -10.18 19.17 7.03
CA GLU A 268 -9.78 20.22 7.98
C GLU A 268 -8.27 20.18 8.28
N LYS A 269 -7.71 18.99 8.47
CA LYS A 269 -6.29 18.83 8.76
C LYS A 269 -5.36 19.06 7.56
N PHE A 270 -5.79 18.72 6.35
CA PHE A 270 -4.90 18.59 5.19
C PHE A 270 -5.37 19.34 3.93
N GLY A 271 -6.60 19.86 3.91
CA GLY A 271 -7.24 20.40 2.72
C GLY A 271 -6.60 21.65 2.13
N ASP A 272 -5.95 22.47 2.95
CA ASP A 272 -5.45 23.79 2.54
C ASP A 272 -4.04 23.79 1.90
N LYS A 273 -3.42 22.63 1.73
CA LYS A 273 -2.04 22.53 1.23
C LYS A 273 -1.96 21.72 -0.05
N VAL A 274 -1.72 22.41 -1.17
CA VAL A 274 -1.38 21.76 -2.45
C VAL A 274 0.04 21.20 -2.34
N ALA A 275 0.19 19.89 -2.48
CA ALA A 275 1.50 19.27 -2.57
C ALA A 275 2.21 19.70 -3.86
N LYS A 276 3.35 20.37 -3.75
CA LYS A 276 4.24 20.54 -4.90
C LYS A 276 4.90 19.17 -5.17
N ARG A 277 4.60 18.55 -6.31
CA ARG A 277 5.37 17.40 -6.78
C ARG A 277 6.82 17.83 -6.98
N LEU A 278 7.76 17.13 -6.33
CA LEU A 278 9.21 17.32 -6.55
C LEU A 278 9.67 16.92 -7.97
N SER A 279 8.79 16.34 -8.79
CA SER A 279 9.11 15.81 -10.13
C SER A 279 8.54 16.64 -11.29
N LYS A 280 8.27 17.95 -11.10
CA LYS A 280 8.11 18.88 -12.23
C LYS A 280 9.41 19.68 -12.34
N LYS A 281 10.38 19.12 -13.01
CA LYS A 281 11.37 19.83 -13.82
C LYS A 281 11.25 19.35 -15.26
#